data_f23f4709c20d884b3f1669a3f899e935
#
_entry.id   f23f4709c20d884b3f1669a3f899e935
#
_cell.length_a   1.000
_cell.length_b   1.000
_cell.length_c   1.000
_cell.angle_alpha   90.00
_cell.angle_beta   90.00
_cell.angle_gamma   90.00
#
_symmetry.space_group_name_H-M   'P 1'
#
loop_
_entity.id
_entity.type
_entity.pdbx_description
1 polymer ?
#
loop_
_entity_poly.entity_id
_entity_poly.type
_entity_poly.pdbx_seq_one_letter_code
_entity_poly.pdbx_strand_id
1 'polypeptide(L)'
;MPAKDHSADLMKALIAKLYATVTGDDENIKMPRNKFVTWLLPGVPFEPADFLYCAKGLVAETAEATRERYHQAFVLSRLFDFVPDVNEQFCDNTMQQTLFTTTQDAISAVYGDVLKYSRVVHKELSDTEKQKLEKFRNLMSVTKEVEDLISGEKKTVTEPGPLTIAYNTAMNNYIDEADDYMNLLIDAQSAKGNDPEAIRRVVAFTNKSKFMRKKMESAYMAWVAQGYKNEYEQMTAYIDQVTSKSMVLYKQDLVNKYKTGVLTSPSDGGMDFYYTTLIPGNFSMSPGWTRFTYYEGDFASHYEKNTSQWSAQGGASFGLFSIGGSAGGSKVEVSANQKASNFRGELEFVQIPICRPWFEPGFFLMRAWTLDKLWELTFGKKKVSDGEPKPVGRLVAYPISALFVRNVKLTFDEADSQMRYMNTQWQAGGKVGWGPFSVGGSYSKGKETRDQKTHQEGGSVVIEGMQLIGLINNIIPKCPDPHPELKPEEFVGGAE
;
A
#
# COMPACT_ATOMS: atom_id res chain seq x y z
N MET A 1 11.50 5.12 46.22
CA MET A 1 10.40 4.53 45.44
C MET A 1 11.03 3.61 44.43
N PRO A 2 10.58 2.37 44.21
CA PRO A 2 11.13 1.54 43.16
C PRO A 2 10.84 2.24 41.84
N ALA A 3 11.86 2.34 40.97
CA ALA A 3 11.72 2.91 39.63
C ALA A 3 10.63 2.11 38.90
N LYS A 4 9.59 2.78 38.42
CA LYS A 4 8.57 2.18 37.58
C LYS A 4 9.24 1.67 36.31
N ASP A 5 8.88 0.48 35.88
CA ASP A 5 9.30 -0.06 34.60
C ASP A 5 8.60 0.72 33.46
N HIS A 6 9.39 1.51 32.75
CA HIS A 6 8.89 2.38 31.70
C HIS A 6 9.09 1.80 30.28
N SER A 7 9.57 0.56 30.15
CA SER A 7 9.95 0.01 28.84
C SER A 7 8.76 -0.16 27.88
N ALA A 8 7.63 -0.63 28.40
CA ALA A 8 6.39 -0.72 27.62
C ALA A 8 5.85 0.68 27.26
N ASP A 9 6.06 1.63 28.14
CA ASP A 9 5.61 3.00 27.97
C ASP A 9 6.47 3.74 26.93
N LEU A 10 7.80 3.46 26.89
CA LEU A 10 8.69 3.98 25.83
C LEU A 10 8.25 3.54 24.44
N MET A 11 7.87 2.29 24.29
CA MET A 11 7.41 1.77 22.99
C MET A 11 6.07 2.40 22.57
N LYS A 12 5.15 2.58 23.49
CA LYS A 12 3.88 3.28 23.23
C LYS A 12 4.13 4.71 22.79
N ALA A 13 5.03 5.43 23.46
CA ALA A 13 5.38 6.79 23.12
C ALA A 13 6.11 6.89 21.77
N LEU A 14 6.97 5.91 21.45
CA LEU A 14 7.60 5.81 20.11
C LEU A 14 6.55 5.64 19.02
N ILE A 15 5.61 4.71 19.19
CA ILE A 15 4.52 4.49 18.23
C ILE A 15 3.63 5.73 18.15
N ALA A 16 3.34 6.40 19.26
CA ALA A 16 2.58 7.64 19.26
C ALA A 16 3.28 8.75 18.48
N LYS A 17 4.60 8.91 18.65
CA LYS A 17 5.38 9.88 17.86
C LYS A 17 5.45 9.50 16.39
N LEU A 18 5.61 8.22 16.05
CA LEU A 18 5.53 7.73 14.67
C LEU A 18 4.16 8.03 14.05
N TYR A 19 3.10 7.74 14.80
CA TYR A 19 1.73 8.06 14.39
C TYR A 19 1.57 9.56 14.10
N ALA A 20 1.97 10.40 15.04
CA ALA A 20 1.93 11.84 14.92
C ALA A 20 2.68 12.32 13.66
N THR A 21 3.91 11.83 13.45
CA THR A 21 4.72 12.19 12.29
C THR A 21 4.08 11.76 10.96
N VAL A 22 3.48 10.56 10.91
CA VAL A 22 2.79 10.03 9.71
C VAL A 22 1.50 10.78 9.41
N THR A 23 0.81 11.26 10.44
CA THR A 23 -0.48 11.96 10.31
C THR A 23 -0.36 13.47 10.19
N GLY A 24 0.88 14.01 10.32
CA GLY A 24 1.16 15.43 10.16
C GLY A 24 1.02 16.26 11.41
N ASP A 25 1.24 15.68 12.58
CA ASP A 25 1.25 16.20 13.98
C ASP A 25 1.19 17.73 14.18
N ASP A 26 0.27 18.37 13.53
CA ASP A 26 -0.20 19.69 13.91
C ASP A 26 -1.43 19.48 14.80
N GLU A 27 -1.49 20.08 15.96
CA GLU A 27 -2.66 20.03 16.86
C GLU A 27 -3.96 20.40 16.11
N ASN A 28 -3.84 21.04 14.97
CA ASN A 28 -4.92 21.45 14.07
C ASN A 28 -5.20 20.49 12.90
N ILE A 29 -4.28 19.55 12.55
CA ILE A 29 -4.46 18.61 11.46
C ILE A 29 -4.60 17.19 12.03
N LYS A 30 -5.85 16.82 12.32
CA LYS A 30 -6.18 15.44 12.74
C LYS A 30 -6.31 14.55 11.52
N MET A 31 -5.91 13.27 11.66
CA MET A 31 -6.24 12.27 10.66
C MET A 31 -7.75 12.28 10.37
N PRO A 32 -8.19 12.26 9.10
CA PRO A 32 -9.61 12.18 8.78
C PRO A 32 -10.30 11.02 9.51
N ARG A 33 -11.51 11.23 10.01
CA ARG A 33 -12.25 10.23 10.80
C ARG A 33 -12.48 8.89 10.09
N ASN A 34 -12.37 8.88 8.76
CA ASN A 34 -12.49 7.69 7.94
C ASN A 34 -11.16 6.97 7.71
N LYS A 35 -10.08 7.34 8.40
CA LYS A 35 -8.78 6.70 8.28
C LYS A 35 -8.27 6.22 9.63
N PHE A 36 -7.49 5.15 9.63
CA PHE A 36 -6.81 4.64 10.82
C PHE A 36 -5.52 3.90 10.46
N VAL A 37 -4.61 3.82 11.41
CA VAL A 37 -3.34 3.10 11.26
C VAL A 37 -3.47 1.72 11.87
N THR A 38 -3.05 0.70 11.15
CA THR A 38 -2.88 -0.67 11.66
C THR A 38 -1.40 -0.97 11.83
N TRP A 39 -0.97 -1.33 13.03
CA TRP A 39 0.41 -1.68 13.33
C TRP A 39 0.64 -3.18 13.22
N LEU A 40 1.69 -3.58 12.51
CA LEU A 40 2.17 -4.95 12.47
C LEU A 40 3.15 -5.15 13.63
N LEU A 41 2.90 -6.16 14.46
CA LEU A 41 3.72 -6.48 15.62
C LEU A 41 4.09 -7.97 15.65
N PRO A 42 5.34 -8.31 15.34
CA PRO A 42 6.40 -7.49 14.76
C PRO A 42 6.16 -7.16 13.28
N GLY A 43 6.90 -6.18 12.76
CA GLY A 43 6.91 -5.84 11.35
C GLY A 43 7.39 -6.99 10.46
N VAL A 44 7.11 -6.88 9.18
CA VAL A 44 7.49 -7.89 8.17
C VAL A 44 8.75 -7.43 7.46
N PRO A 45 9.85 -8.19 7.54
CA PRO A 45 11.10 -7.87 6.84
C PRO A 45 10.99 -7.99 5.33
N PHE A 46 11.65 -7.06 4.63
CA PHE A 46 11.77 -7.02 3.17
C PHE A 46 13.17 -6.60 2.75
N GLU A 47 13.55 -6.95 1.53
CA GLU A 47 14.71 -6.43 0.85
C GLU A 47 14.31 -5.53 -0.32
N PRO A 48 15.14 -4.56 -0.74
CA PRO A 48 14.83 -3.74 -1.92
C PRO A 48 14.53 -4.54 -3.18
N ALA A 49 15.16 -5.72 -3.33
CA ALA A 49 14.92 -6.64 -4.43
C ALA A 49 13.48 -7.16 -4.50
N ASP A 50 12.78 -7.22 -3.38
CA ASP A 50 11.39 -7.72 -3.31
C ASP A 50 10.38 -6.82 -4.04
N PHE A 51 10.79 -5.59 -4.34
CA PHE A 51 9.97 -4.58 -5.01
C PHE A 51 10.42 -4.28 -6.44
N LEU A 52 11.28 -5.12 -7.04
CA LEU A 52 11.76 -4.89 -8.41
C LEU A 52 10.63 -4.85 -9.42
N TYR A 53 9.58 -5.64 -9.24
CA TYR A 53 8.43 -5.61 -10.13
C TYR A 53 7.66 -4.29 -10.05
N CYS A 54 7.63 -3.61 -8.90
CA CYS A 54 7.02 -2.29 -8.76
C CYS A 54 7.79 -1.23 -9.57
N ALA A 55 9.13 -1.32 -9.57
CA ALA A 55 10.01 -0.36 -10.24
C ALA A 55 10.18 -0.61 -11.74
N LYS A 56 10.22 -1.89 -12.15
CA LYS A 56 10.63 -2.31 -13.50
C LYS A 56 9.55 -3.09 -14.26
N GLY A 57 8.37 -3.28 -13.68
CA GLY A 57 7.31 -4.11 -14.23
C GLY A 57 7.57 -5.61 -14.07
N LEU A 58 6.61 -6.43 -14.53
CA LEU A 58 6.61 -7.88 -14.35
C LEU A 58 7.55 -8.61 -15.29
N VAL A 59 7.70 -8.11 -16.52
CA VAL A 59 8.56 -8.73 -17.53
C VAL A 59 10.02 -8.33 -17.30
N ALA A 60 10.92 -9.29 -17.35
CA ALA A 60 12.35 -9.11 -17.23
C ALA A 60 13.10 -9.69 -18.44
N GLU A 61 14.40 -9.44 -18.51
CA GLU A 61 15.26 -9.90 -19.62
C GLU A 61 15.36 -11.43 -19.71
N THR A 62 15.21 -12.13 -18.58
CA THR A 62 15.24 -13.59 -18.51
C THR A 62 13.93 -14.16 -18.01
N ALA A 63 13.61 -15.39 -18.39
CA ALA A 63 12.43 -16.11 -17.92
C ALA A 63 12.47 -16.34 -16.39
N GLU A 64 13.64 -16.55 -15.82
CA GLU A 64 13.83 -16.73 -14.39
C GLU A 64 13.55 -15.44 -13.63
N ALA A 65 14.14 -14.32 -14.04
CA ALA A 65 13.87 -13.00 -13.45
C ALA A 65 12.39 -12.58 -13.61
N THR A 66 11.75 -12.94 -14.72
CA THR A 66 10.31 -12.72 -14.91
C THR A 66 9.50 -13.54 -13.91
N ARG A 67 9.80 -14.83 -13.72
CA ARG A 67 9.13 -15.66 -12.72
C ARG A 67 9.30 -15.11 -11.31
N GLU A 68 10.50 -14.64 -10.97
CA GLU A 68 10.76 -14.03 -9.67
C GLU A 68 9.91 -12.76 -9.46
N ARG A 69 9.80 -11.89 -10.46
CA ARG A 69 8.95 -10.70 -10.37
C ARG A 69 7.46 -11.04 -10.22
N TYR A 70 6.97 -12.09 -10.91
CA TYR A 70 5.60 -12.59 -10.71
C TYR A 70 5.41 -13.12 -9.30
N HIS A 71 6.38 -13.85 -8.76
CA HIS A 71 6.36 -14.32 -7.38
C HIS A 71 6.32 -13.15 -6.38
N GLN A 72 7.16 -12.14 -6.56
CA GLN A 72 7.16 -10.92 -5.74
C GLN A 72 5.79 -10.22 -5.77
N ALA A 73 5.21 -10.05 -6.96
CA ALA A 73 3.89 -9.46 -7.14
C ALA A 73 2.79 -10.30 -6.47
N PHE A 74 2.86 -11.63 -6.59
CA PHE A 74 1.95 -12.56 -5.93
C PHE A 74 1.99 -12.40 -4.41
N VAL A 75 3.17 -12.46 -3.81
CA VAL A 75 3.34 -12.38 -2.35
C VAL A 75 2.85 -11.02 -1.83
N LEU A 76 3.24 -9.91 -2.48
CA LEU A 76 2.83 -8.58 -2.06
C LEU A 76 1.32 -8.36 -2.24
N SER A 77 0.75 -8.82 -3.35
CA SER A 77 -0.68 -8.71 -3.59
C SER A 77 -1.49 -9.44 -2.53
N ARG A 78 -1.07 -10.65 -2.16
CA ARG A 78 -1.70 -11.44 -1.09
C ARG A 78 -1.55 -10.76 0.28
N LEU A 79 -0.41 -10.13 0.55
CA LEU A 79 -0.18 -9.42 1.81
C LEU A 79 -1.14 -8.24 1.99
N PHE A 80 -1.57 -7.60 0.92
CA PHE A 80 -2.47 -6.45 0.99
C PHE A 80 -3.94 -6.77 0.63
N ASP A 81 -4.24 -8.00 0.24
CA ASP A 81 -5.59 -8.43 -0.14
C ASP A 81 -6.37 -8.99 1.06
N PHE A 82 -6.58 -8.16 2.06
CA PHE A 82 -7.37 -8.50 3.24
C PHE A 82 -8.25 -7.32 3.66
N VAL A 83 -9.38 -7.61 4.28
CA VAL A 83 -10.24 -6.61 4.91
C VAL A 83 -9.77 -6.39 6.35
N PRO A 84 -9.27 -5.18 6.71
CA PRO A 84 -8.88 -4.88 8.08
C PRO A 84 -10.05 -4.99 9.04
N ASP A 85 -9.83 -5.58 10.20
CA ASP A 85 -10.82 -5.55 11.28
C ASP A 85 -10.79 -4.19 11.98
N VAL A 86 -11.95 -3.55 12.04
CA VAL A 86 -12.13 -2.23 12.65
C VAL A 86 -12.64 -2.33 14.09
N ASN A 87 -13.07 -3.51 14.53
CA ASN A 87 -13.67 -3.71 15.85
C ASN A 87 -12.66 -3.60 17.01
N GLU A 88 -11.38 -3.87 16.73
CA GLU A 88 -10.29 -3.73 17.70
C GLU A 88 -9.57 -2.38 17.61
N GLN A 89 -10.23 -1.35 17.09
CA GLN A 89 -9.65 0.00 17.07
C GLN A 89 -9.35 0.49 18.47
N PHE A 90 -8.09 0.81 18.72
CA PHE A 90 -7.66 1.63 19.85
C PHE A 90 -7.91 3.11 19.50
N CYS A 91 -9.19 3.45 19.30
CA CYS A 91 -9.58 4.81 19.01
C CYS A 91 -9.98 5.49 20.29
N ASP A 92 -9.19 6.46 20.67
CA ASP A 92 -9.75 7.57 21.42
C ASP A 92 -10.13 8.70 20.46
N ASN A 93 -10.62 9.80 21.00
CA ASN A 93 -10.98 10.98 20.20
C ASN A 93 -9.76 11.66 19.54
N THR A 94 -8.54 11.18 19.78
CA THR A 94 -7.28 11.80 19.36
C THR A 94 -6.43 10.91 18.44
N MET A 95 -6.47 9.58 18.58
CA MET A 95 -5.65 8.66 17.78
C MET A 95 -6.47 7.49 17.23
N GLN A 96 -6.49 7.36 15.90
CA GLN A 96 -7.17 6.27 15.20
C GLN A 96 -6.15 5.22 14.80
N GLN A 97 -5.95 4.22 15.66
CA GLN A 97 -4.99 3.14 15.44
C GLN A 97 -5.45 1.81 16.02
N THR A 98 -5.00 0.71 15.44
CA THR A 98 -5.28 -0.66 15.88
C THR A 98 -4.09 -1.57 15.63
N LEU A 99 -4.10 -2.75 16.22
CA LEU A 99 -3.22 -3.84 15.85
C LEU A 99 -3.72 -4.54 14.58
N PHE A 100 -2.80 -5.19 13.86
CA PHE A 100 -3.14 -5.91 12.65
C PHE A 100 -4.01 -7.14 12.97
N THR A 101 -5.27 -7.04 12.57
CA THR A 101 -6.26 -8.12 12.57
C THR A 101 -7.05 -8.07 11.27
N THR A 102 -7.58 -9.21 10.84
CA THR A 102 -8.35 -9.31 9.60
C THR A 102 -9.70 -10.00 9.86
N THR A 103 -10.68 -9.67 9.05
CA THR A 103 -12.00 -10.33 9.05
C THR A 103 -11.99 -11.71 8.40
N GLN A 104 -10.84 -12.19 7.91
CA GLN A 104 -10.64 -13.38 7.06
C GLN A 104 -11.17 -13.23 5.63
N ASP A 105 -11.86 -12.14 5.29
CA ASP A 105 -12.27 -11.84 3.93
C ASP A 105 -11.13 -11.19 3.13
N ALA A 106 -11.00 -11.56 1.85
CA ALA A 106 -10.14 -10.88 0.89
C ALA A 106 -10.89 -9.71 0.24
N ILE A 107 -10.23 -8.56 0.08
CA ILE A 107 -10.81 -7.40 -0.61
C ILE A 107 -11.25 -7.79 -2.02
N SER A 108 -10.39 -8.51 -2.74
CA SER A 108 -10.67 -8.97 -4.11
C SER A 108 -11.95 -9.82 -4.18
N ALA A 109 -12.09 -10.78 -3.29
CA ALA A 109 -13.27 -11.65 -3.25
C ALA A 109 -14.54 -10.87 -2.95
N VAL A 110 -14.52 -10.02 -1.90
CA VAL A 110 -15.71 -9.24 -1.53
C VAL A 110 -16.06 -8.20 -2.59
N TYR A 111 -15.06 -7.57 -3.22
CA TYR A 111 -15.29 -6.62 -4.30
C TYR A 111 -15.91 -7.29 -5.54
N GLY A 112 -15.45 -8.49 -5.89
CA GLY A 112 -16.06 -9.31 -6.94
C GLY A 112 -17.53 -9.63 -6.64
N ASP A 113 -17.84 -10.02 -5.40
CA ASP A 113 -19.23 -10.23 -4.97
C ASP A 113 -20.04 -8.93 -5.04
N VAL A 114 -19.48 -7.79 -4.61
CA VAL A 114 -20.16 -6.49 -4.72
C VAL A 114 -20.49 -6.16 -6.17
N LEU A 115 -19.55 -6.33 -7.10
CA LEU A 115 -19.80 -6.10 -8.52
C LEU A 115 -20.86 -7.04 -9.08
N LYS A 116 -20.84 -8.31 -8.67
CA LYS A 116 -21.83 -9.32 -9.09
C LYS A 116 -23.25 -8.99 -8.61
N TYR A 117 -23.40 -8.69 -7.33
CA TYR A 117 -24.71 -8.48 -6.70
C TYR A 117 -25.20 -7.03 -6.72
N SER A 118 -24.40 -6.06 -7.22
CA SER A 118 -24.85 -4.67 -7.32
C SER A 118 -25.88 -4.50 -8.43
N ARG A 119 -26.88 -3.68 -8.15
CA ARG A 119 -27.84 -3.15 -9.13
C ARG A 119 -27.61 -1.65 -9.25
N VAL A 120 -27.62 -1.11 -10.45
CA VAL A 120 -27.27 0.27 -10.75
C VAL A 120 -28.42 0.97 -11.48
N VAL A 121 -28.53 2.28 -11.30
CA VAL A 121 -29.55 3.08 -11.97
C VAL A 121 -29.37 3.01 -13.49
N HIS A 122 -30.44 2.69 -14.20
CA HIS A 122 -30.47 2.70 -15.66
C HIS A 122 -30.93 4.06 -16.18
N LYS A 123 -30.00 4.73 -16.91
CA LYS A 123 -30.30 5.92 -17.69
C LYS A 123 -29.78 5.69 -19.11
N GLU A 124 -30.66 5.75 -20.06
CA GLU A 124 -30.26 5.57 -21.48
C GLU A 124 -29.39 6.73 -21.95
N LEU A 125 -28.31 6.40 -22.67
CA LEU A 125 -27.51 7.35 -23.43
C LEU A 125 -28.23 7.67 -24.75
N SER A 126 -28.10 8.90 -25.21
CA SER A 126 -28.54 9.25 -26.56
C SER A 126 -27.72 8.48 -27.62
N ASP A 127 -28.30 8.24 -28.80
CA ASP A 127 -27.63 7.52 -29.88
C ASP A 127 -26.35 8.21 -30.33
N THR A 128 -26.32 9.55 -30.27
CA THR A 128 -25.12 10.35 -30.57
C THR A 128 -23.99 10.09 -29.56
N GLU A 129 -24.32 9.99 -28.25
CA GLU A 129 -23.34 9.66 -27.20
C GLU A 129 -22.82 8.23 -27.35
N LYS A 130 -23.72 7.26 -27.67
CA LYS A 130 -23.35 5.86 -27.91
C LYS A 130 -22.34 5.74 -29.07
N GLN A 131 -22.66 6.33 -30.24
CA GLN A 131 -21.79 6.28 -31.41
C GLN A 131 -20.41 6.94 -31.19
N LYS A 132 -20.40 8.10 -30.51
CA LYS A 132 -19.16 8.80 -30.21
C LYS A 132 -18.30 8.04 -29.21
N LEU A 133 -18.92 7.45 -28.18
CA LEU A 133 -18.26 6.60 -27.19
C LEU A 133 -17.60 5.38 -27.84
N GLU A 134 -18.34 4.69 -28.73
CA GLU A 134 -17.83 3.53 -29.45
C GLU A 134 -16.65 3.89 -30.35
N LYS A 135 -16.75 4.99 -31.11
CA LYS A 135 -15.66 5.50 -31.94
C LYS A 135 -14.40 5.77 -31.12
N PHE A 136 -14.53 6.41 -29.96
CA PHE A 136 -13.38 6.72 -29.11
C PHE A 136 -12.77 5.47 -28.48
N ARG A 137 -13.59 4.54 -28.01
CA ARG A 137 -13.12 3.26 -27.49
C ARG A 137 -12.32 2.47 -28.54
N ASN A 138 -12.80 2.41 -29.77
CA ASN A 138 -12.12 1.70 -30.87
C ASN A 138 -10.78 2.34 -31.26
N LEU A 139 -10.58 3.64 -31.03
CA LEU A 139 -9.28 4.30 -31.23
C LEU A 139 -8.32 4.00 -30.07
N MET A 140 -8.84 3.82 -28.86
CA MET A 140 -8.04 3.63 -27.65
C MET A 140 -7.75 2.16 -27.34
N SER A 141 -8.64 1.25 -27.73
CA SER A 141 -8.50 -0.19 -27.50
C SER A 141 -9.03 -1.00 -28.67
N VAL A 142 -8.36 -2.11 -28.98
CA VAL A 142 -8.76 -3.05 -30.04
C VAL A 142 -9.04 -4.40 -29.39
N THR A 143 -10.22 -4.94 -29.66
CA THR A 143 -10.61 -6.27 -29.19
C THR A 143 -10.33 -7.28 -30.29
N LYS A 144 -9.56 -8.32 -29.98
CA LYS A 144 -9.21 -9.41 -30.89
C LYS A 144 -9.62 -10.76 -30.30
N GLU A 145 -10.08 -11.66 -31.16
CA GLU A 145 -10.18 -13.07 -30.79
C GLU A 145 -8.80 -13.72 -30.98
N VAL A 146 -8.27 -14.28 -29.92
CA VAL A 146 -7.02 -15.02 -29.93
C VAL A 146 -7.33 -16.47 -29.55
N GLU A 147 -6.86 -17.41 -30.34
CA GLU A 147 -6.95 -18.83 -30.04
C GLU A 147 -5.86 -19.18 -29.04
N ASP A 148 -6.26 -19.76 -27.89
CA ASP A 148 -5.34 -20.26 -26.90
C ASP A 148 -4.58 -21.44 -27.47
N LEU A 149 -3.26 -21.33 -27.59
CA LEU A 149 -2.39 -22.33 -28.19
C LEU A 149 -2.38 -23.68 -27.47
N ILE A 150 -2.87 -23.74 -26.24
CA ILE A 150 -2.87 -24.95 -25.42
C ILE A 150 -4.24 -25.60 -25.39
N SER A 151 -5.31 -24.81 -25.22
CA SER A 151 -6.69 -25.33 -25.13
C SER A 151 -7.45 -25.32 -26.46
N GLY A 152 -6.98 -24.57 -27.47
CA GLY A 152 -7.71 -24.34 -28.72
C GLY A 152 -8.96 -23.48 -28.57
N GLU A 153 -9.23 -22.94 -27.38
CA GLU A 153 -10.39 -22.10 -27.12
C GLU A 153 -10.14 -20.66 -27.59
N LYS A 154 -11.15 -20.06 -28.20
CA LYS A 154 -11.11 -18.64 -28.57
C LYS A 154 -11.34 -17.78 -27.36
N LYS A 155 -10.35 -16.95 -27.00
CA LYS A 155 -10.44 -15.93 -25.96
C LYS A 155 -10.45 -14.54 -26.60
N THR A 156 -11.33 -13.69 -26.08
CA THR A 156 -11.35 -12.27 -26.45
C THR A 156 -10.32 -11.51 -25.64
N VAL A 157 -9.32 -10.93 -26.30
CA VAL A 157 -8.26 -10.13 -25.68
C VAL A 157 -8.41 -8.67 -26.11
N THR A 158 -8.36 -7.76 -25.17
CA THR A 158 -8.34 -6.32 -25.45
C THR A 158 -6.91 -5.82 -25.38
N GLU A 159 -6.44 -5.27 -26.51
CA GLU A 159 -5.10 -4.68 -26.62
C GLU A 159 -5.21 -3.15 -26.72
N PRO A 160 -4.15 -2.39 -26.35
CA PRO A 160 -4.11 -0.96 -26.61
C PRO A 160 -4.29 -0.65 -28.09
N GLY A 161 -5.18 0.30 -28.40
CA GLY A 161 -5.39 0.77 -29.75
C GLY A 161 -4.24 1.66 -30.26
N PRO A 162 -4.24 2.00 -31.56
CA PRO A 162 -3.15 2.77 -32.17
C PRO A 162 -2.89 4.10 -31.48
N LEU A 163 -3.94 4.79 -31.04
CA LEU A 163 -3.82 6.07 -30.34
C LEU A 163 -3.17 5.91 -28.95
N THR A 164 -3.56 4.87 -28.21
CA THR A 164 -2.98 4.55 -26.91
C THR A 164 -1.50 4.15 -27.02
N ILE A 165 -1.15 3.40 -28.07
CA ILE A 165 0.24 3.03 -28.32
C ILE A 165 1.08 4.27 -28.62
N ALA A 166 0.62 5.16 -29.50
CA ALA A 166 1.32 6.40 -29.83
C ALA A 166 1.49 7.30 -28.60
N TYR A 167 0.43 7.46 -27.82
CA TYR A 167 0.45 8.25 -26.58
C TYR A 167 1.46 7.70 -25.57
N ASN A 168 1.39 6.40 -25.26
CA ASN A 168 2.27 5.76 -24.28
C ASN A 168 3.74 5.76 -24.73
N THR A 169 4.00 5.52 -26.03
CA THR A 169 5.37 5.54 -26.55
C THR A 169 6.01 6.93 -26.40
N ALA A 170 5.29 7.97 -26.78
CA ALA A 170 5.80 9.33 -26.68
C ALA A 170 5.89 9.82 -25.22
N MET A 171 4.93 9.42 -24.37
CA MET A 171 4.95 9.69 -22.92
C MET A 171 6.15 9.06 -22.23
N ASN A 172 6.43 7.77 -22.52
CA ASN A 172 7.57 7.07 -21.92
C ASN A 172 8.89 7.73 -22.33
N ASN A 173 9.04 8.12 -23.60
CA ASN A 173 10.22 8.85 -24.04
C ASN A 173 10.39 10.21 -23.31
N TYR A 174 9.31 10.93 -23.05
CA TYR A 174 9.35 12.14 -22.24
C TYR A 174 9.77 11.86 -20.78
N ILE A 175 9.23 10.80 -20.18
CA ILE A 175 9.57 10.37 -18.82
C ILE A 175 11.04 10.01 -18.72
N ASP A 176 11.57 9.24 -19.67
CA ASP A 176 12.99 8.85 -19.69
C ASP A 176 13.92 10.08 -19.73
N GLU A 177 13.64 11.05 -20.60
CA GLU A 177 14.42 12.29 -20.69
C GLU A 177 14.26 13.18 -19.45
N ALA A 178 13.09 13.16 -18.81
CA ALA A 178 12.85 13.89 -17.57
C ALA A 178 13.59 13.24 -16.39
N ASP A 179 13.60 11.92 -16.31
CA ASP A 179 14.32 11.16 -15.28
C ASP A 179 15.84 11.37 -15.40
N ASP A 180 16.38 11.36 -16.62
CA ASP A 180 17.79 11.66 -16.87
C ASP A 180 18.17 13.07 -16.38
N TYR A 181 17.32 14.07 -16.64
CA TYR A 181 17.54 15.42 -16.13
C TYR A 181 17.46 15.50 -14.62
N MET A 182 16.46 14.85 -14.02
CA MET A 182 16.28 14.83 -12.55
C MET A 182 17.42 14.11 -11.84
N ASN A 183 17.90 13.01 -12.37
CA ASN A 183 19.05 12.27 -11.82
C ASN A 183 20.31 13.16 -11.82
N LEU A 184 20.59 13.85 -12.91
CA LEU A 184 21.71 14.77 -12.99
C LEU A 184 21.57 15.95 -12.00
N LEU A 185 20.35 16.45 -11.79
CA LEU A 185 20.04 17.50 -10.81
C LEU A 185 20.27 17.02 -9.37
N ILE A 186 19.76 15.82 -9.03
CA ILE A 186 19.91 15.18 -7.71
C ILE A 186 21.40 14.96 -7.40
N ASP A 187 22.17 14.46 -8.37
CA ASP A 187 23.61 14.25 -8.24
C ASP A 187 24.33 15.57 -7.90
N ALA A 188 23.98 16.65 -8.58
CA ALA A 188 24.56 17.95 -8.30
C ALA A 188 24.12 18.53 -6.94
N GLN A 189 22.87 18.34 -6.55
CA GLN A 189 22.34 18.81 -5.26
C GLN A 189 22.87 17.99 -4.08
N SER A 190 23.19 16.71 -4.28
CA SER A 190 23.78 15.85 -3.26
C SER A 190 25.25 16.12 -3.01
N ALA A 191 25.92 16.87 -3.89
CA ALA A 191 27.32 17.23 -3.77
C ALA A 191 27.54 18.20 -2.60
N LYS A 192 28.12 17.73 -1.51
CA LYS A 192 28.44 18.55 -0.32
C LYS A 192 29.95 18.70 -0.15
N GLY A 193 30.37 19.90 0.19
CA GLY A 193 31.76 20.20 0.45
C GLY A 193 32.58 20.60 -0.79
N ASN A 194 33.89 20.73 -0.60
CA ASN A 194 34.84 21.18 -1.63
C ASN A 194 35.72 20.03 -2.14
N ASP A 195 35.27 18.78 -1.99
CA ASP A 195 36.05 17.68 -2.53
C ASP A 195 35.98 17.66 -4.07
N PRO A 196 37.03 17.12 -4.74
CA PRO A 196 37.10 17.13 -6.20
C PRO A 196 35.92 16.42 -6.89
N GLU A 197 35.29 15.44 -6.22
CA GLU A 197 34.16 14.70 -6.77
C GLU A 197 32.86 15.52 -6.69
N ALA A 198 32.62 16.21 -5.59
CA ALA A 198 31.50 17.14 -5.45
C ALA A 198 31.56 18.24 -6.51
N ILE A 199 32.74 18.83 -6.72
CA ILE A 199 32.95 19.85 -7.76
C ILE A 199 32.67 19.28 -9.16
N ARG A 200 33.12 18.06 -9.46
CA ARG A 200 32.85 17.40 -10.75
C ARG A 200 31.37 17.22 -11.02
N ARG A 201 30.57 16.83 -10.02
CA ARG A 201 29.10 16.65 -10.16
C ARG A 201 28.41 17.98 -10.49
N VAL A 202 28.76 19.04 -9.80
CA VAL A 202 28.22 20.39 -10.07
C VAL A 202 28.62 20.90 -11.45
N VAL A 203 29.88 20.71 -11.85
CA VAL A 203 30.36 21.07 -13.20
C VAL A 203 29.68 20.25 -14.28
N ALA A 204 29.46 18.95 -14.05
CA ALA A 204 28.73 18.08 -14.99
C ALA A 204 27.29 18.57 -15.18
N PHE A 205 26.59 18.93 -14.10
CA PHE A 205 25.27 19.53 -14.17
C PHE A 205 25.27 20.85 -14.97
N THR A 206 26.19 21.76 -14.65
CA THR A 206 26.28 23.05 -15.33
C THR A 206 26.48 22.90 -16.84
N ASN A 207 27.30 21.94 -17.26
CA ASN A 207 27.60 21.71 -18.67
C ASN A 207 26.49 20.97 -19.43
N LYS A 208 25.78 20.03 -18.77
CA LYS A 208 24.83 19.14 -19.41
C LYS A 208 23.36 19.56 -19.25
N SER A 209 23.01 20.28 -18.18
CA SER A 209 21.62 20.56 -17.82
C SER A 209 20.83 21.29 -18.92
N LYS A 210 21.45 22.25 -19.58
CA LYS A 210 20.81 23.00 -20.69
C LYS A 210 20.47 22.10 -21.87
N PHE A 211 21.35 21.17 -22.20
CA PHE A 211 21.15 20.22 -23.27
C PHE A 211 20.07 19.19 -22.92
N MET A 212 20.10 18.64 -21.70
CA MET A 212 19.11 17.66 -21.23
C MET A 212 17.72 18.28 -21.08
N ARG A 213 17.65 19.53 -20.60
CA ARG A 213 16.37 20.27 -20.59
C ARG A 213 15.80 20.42 -21.99
N LYS A 214 16.65 20.75 -22.98
CA LYS A 214 16.21 20.87 -24.38
C LYS A 214 15.73 19.53 -24.96
N LYS A 215 16.35 18.41 -24.59
CA LYS A 215 15.90 17.08 -24.96
C LYS A 215 14.51 16.77 -24.35
N MET A 216 14.33 17.02 -23.07
CA MET A 216 13.06 16.87 -22.35
C MET A 216 11.95 17.72 -22.99
N GLU A 217 12.23 19.00 -23.30
CA GLU A 217 11.29 19.89 -24.00
C GLU A 217 10.93 19.34 -25.38
N SER A 218 11.91 18.84 -26.13
CA SER A 218 11.69 18.22 -27.47
C SER A 218 10.85 16.95 -27.37
N ALA A 219 11.10 16.12 -26.37
CA ALA A 219 10.30 14.91 -26.13
C ALA A 219 8.86 15.26 -25.71
N TYR A 220 8.65 16.31 -24.91
CA TYR A 220 7.32 16.83 -24.58
C TYR A 220 6.56 17.31 -25.83
N MET A 221 7.24 18.07 -26.69
CA MET A 221 6.62 18.54 -27.95
C MET A 221 6.28 17.37 -28.88
N ALA A 222 7.12 16.34 -28.92
CA ALA A 222 6.82 15.10 -29.65
C ALA A 222 5.61 14.37 -29.06
N TRP A 223 5.48 14.31 -27.72
CA TRP A 223 4.31 13.72 -27.08
C TRP A 223 3.03 14.48 -27.44
N VAL A 224 3.06 15.82 -27.45
CA VAL A 224 1.91 16.63 -27.87
C VAL A 224 1.56 16.40 -29.35
N ALA A 225 2.56 16.44 -30.24
CA ALA A 225 2.31 16.46 -31.69
C ALA A 225 2.18 15.07 -32.33
N GLN A 226 2.96 14.07 -31.87
CA GLN A 226 3.02 12.73 -32.43
C GLN A 226 2.36 11.67 -31.52
N GLY A 227 2.37 11.91 -30.20
CA GLY A 227 1.66 11.10 -29.21
C GLY A 227 0.20 11.49 -29.03
N TYR A 228 -0.26 12.53 -29.71
CA TYR A 228 -1.65 13.02 -29.65
C TYR A 228 -2.13 13.27 -28.21
N LYS A 229 -1.24 13.87 -27.38
CA LYS A 229 -1.50 14.05 -25.93
C LYS A 229 -2.84 14.71 -25.66
N ASN A 230 -3.10 15.85 -26.30
CA ASN A 230 -4.30 16.63 -26.05
C ASN A 230 -5.58 15.89 -26.51
N GLU A 231 -5.52 15.27 -27.68
CA GLU A 231 -6.63 14.50 -28.25
C GLU A 231 -6.93 13.27 -27.42
N TYR A 232 -5.90 12.55 -26.98
CA TYR A 232 -6.04 11.38 -26.10
C TYR A 232 -6.70 11.76 -24.76
N GLU A 233 -6.22 12.82 -24.11
CA GLU A 233 -6.75 13.29 -22.84
C GLU A 233 -8.19 13.80 -22.97
N GLN A 234 -8.53 14.50 -24.07
CA GLN A 234 -9.89 14.93 -24.35
C GLN A 234 -10.84 13.76 -24.60
N MET A 235 -10.40 12.74 -25.33
CA MET A 235 -11.20 11.54 -25.56
C MET A 235 -11.41 10.76 -24.26
N THR A 236 -10.37 10.62 -23.43
CA THR A 236 -10.47 9.98 -22.13
C THR A 236 -11.45 10.73 -21.23
N ALA A 237 -11.31 12.05 -21.12
CA ALA A 237 -12.23 12.87 -20.34
C ALA A 237 -13.69 12.78 -20.83
N TYR A 238 -13.92 12.69 -22.14
CA TYR A 238 -15.26 12.48 -22.68
C TYR A 238 -15.81 11.09 -22.35
N ILE A 239 -14.99 10.03 -22.49
CA ILE A 239 -15.38 8.66 -22.11
C ILE A 239 -15.75 8.63 -20.63
N ASP A 240 -14.92 9.22 -19.75
CA ASP A 240 -15.18 9.30 -18.32
C ASP A 240 -16.44 10.08 -18.00
N GLN A 241 -16.68 11.19 -18.68
CA GLN A 241 -17.89 11.99 -18.54
C GLN A 241 -19.16 11.21 -18.93
N VAL A 242 -19.13 10.49 -20.06
CA VAL A 242 -20.27 9.70 -20.54
C VAL A 242 -20.45 8.46 -19.66
N THR A 243 -19.36 7.80 -19.28
CA THR A 243 -19.38 6.62 -18.41
C THR A 243 -19.93 7.00 -17.03
N SER A 244 -19.54 8.13 -16.47
CA SER A 244 -20.03 8.59 -15.18
C SER A 244 -21.50 9.01 -15.20
N LYS A 245 -22.05 9.39 -16.35
CA LYS A 245 -23.49 9.65 -16.53
C LYS A 245 -24.30 8.36 -16.60
N SER A 246 -23.72 7.25 -17.06
CA SER A 246 -24.36 5.96 -17.19
C SER A 246 -23.80 4.97 -16.16
N MET A 247 -24.54 4.76 -15.09
CA MET A 247 -24.12 3.78 -14.06
C MET A 247 -23.97 2.35 -14.60
N VAL A 248 -24.69 2.00 -15.64
CA VAL A 248 -24.59 0.69 -16.31
C VAL A 248 -23.22 0.53 -16.98
N LEU A 249 -22.80 1.54 -17.75
CA LEU A 249 -21.48 1.54 -18.41
C LEU A 249 -20.34 1.61 -17.39
N TYR A 250 -20.52 2.44 -16.36
CA TYR A 250 -19.55 2.53 -15.27
C TYR A 250 -19.36 1.18 -14.57
N LYS A 251 -20.46 0.51 -14.19
CA LYS A 251 -20.38 -0.83 -13.61
C LYS A 251 -19.71 -1.83 -14.55
N GLN A 252 -20.03 -1.78 -15.84
CA GLN A 252 -19.40 -2.66 -16.83
C GLN A 252 -17.89 -2.44 -16.92
N ASP A 253 -17.44 -1.18 -16.87
CA ASP A 253 -16.02 -0.84 -16.83
C ASP A 253 -15.34 -1.38 -15.56
N LEU A 254 -15.99 -1.25 -14.39
CA LEU A 254 -15.48 -1.82 -13.13
C LEU A 254 -15.35 -3.35 -13.22
N VAL A 255 -16.34 -4.04 -13.78
CA VAL A 255 -16.30 -5.49 -13.99
C VAL A 255 -15.15 -5.89 -14.93
N ASN A 256 -14.92 -5.11 -15.98
CA ASN A 256 -13.81 -5.35 -16.90
C ASN A 256 -12.45 -5.14 -16.20
N LYS A 257 -12.27 -4.03 -15.49
CA LYS A 257 -11.04 -3.76 -14.71
C LYS A 257 -10.77 -4.86 -13.67
N TYR A 258 -11.82 -5.32 -12.99
CA TYR A 258 -11.71 -6.42 -12.04
C TYR A 258 -11.27 -7.72 -12.70
N LYS A 259 -11.87 -8.10 -13.83
CA LYS A 259 -11.51 -9.32 -14.58
C LYS A 259 -10.10 -9.27 -15.16
N THR A 260 -9.69 -8.12 -15.69
CA THR A 260 -8.35 -7.94 -16.28
C THR A 260 -7.26 -7.72 -15.23
N GLY A 261 -7.64 -7.42 -13.99
CA GLY A 261 -6.72 -7.27 -12.85
C GLY A 261 -6.19 -8.58 -12.29
N VAL A 262 -6.69 -9.72 -12.75
CA VAL A 262 -6.21 -11.05 -12.36
C VAL A 262 -4.97 -11.42 -13.16
N LEU A 263 -3.94 -11.84 -12.45
CA LEU A 263 -2.72 -12.41 -13.02
C LEU A 263 -2.49 -13.81 -12.45
N THR A 264 -1.84 -14.67 -13.23
CA THR A 264 -1.48 -16.02 -12.81
C THR A 264 0.01 -16.08 -12.53
N SER A 265 0.42 -16.54 -11.34
CA SER A 265 1.83 -16.67 -11.01
C SER A 265 2.38 -18.01 -11.50
N PRO A 266 3.34 -18.00 -12.46
CA PRO A 266 3.94 -19.25 -12.95
C PRO A 266 4.84 -19.94 -11.91
N SER A 267 5.27 -19.21 -10.89
CA SER A 267 6.16 -19.74 -9.83
C SER A 267 5.42 -20.36 -8.67
N ASP A 268 4.15 -19.97 -8.47
CA ASP A 268 3.34 -20.35 -7.31
C ASP A 268 2.24 -21.35 -7.68
N GLY A 269 2.59 -22.34 -8.50
CA GLY A 269 1.67 -23.40 -8.89
C GLY A 269 0.54 -22.98 -9.83
N GLY A 270 0.71 -21.88 -10.55
CA GLY A 270 -0.33 -21.35 -11.43
C GLY A 270 -1.49 -20.69 -10.66
N MET A 271 -1.25 -20.22 -9.44
CA MET A 271 -2.29 -19.55 -8.65
C MET A 271 -2.57 -18.13 -9.17
N ASP A 272 -3.84 -17.80 -9.22
CA ASP A 272 -4.32 -16.48 -9.56
C ASP A 272 -4.22 -15.51 -8.39
N PHE A 273 -3.95 -14.25 -8.70
CA PHE A 273 -3.95 -13.15 -7.75
C PHE A 273 -4.35 -11.83 -8.41
N TYR A 274 -4.87 -10.92 -7.63
CA TYR A 274 -5.23 -9.59 -8.09
C TYR A 274 -4.04 -8.64 -7.99
N TYR A 275 -3.58 -8.13 -9.14
CA TYR A 275 -2.37 -7.31 -9.22
C TYR A 275 -2.43 -6.09 -8.29
N THR A 276 -1.43 -5.98 -7.43
CA THR A 276 -1.25 -4.87 -6.50
C THR A 276 0.19 -4.40 -6.57
N THR A 277 0.40 -3.11 -6.60
CA THR A 277 1.73 -2.49 -6.65
C THR A 277 1.82 -1.30 -5.70
N LEU A 278 3.03 -0.78 -5.53
CA LEU A 278 3.33 0.39 -4.71
C LEU A 278 3.83 1.53 -5.60
N ILE A 279 3.41 2.76 -5.30
CA ILE A 279 3.77 3.95 -6.09
C ILE A 279 4.33 5.03 -5.15
N PRO A 280 5.56 5.56 -5.42
CA PRO A 280 6.45 5.23 -6.53
C PRO A 280 7.10 3.86 -6.40
N GLY A 281 7.25 3.14 -7.52
CA GLY A 281 7.76 1.76 -7.52
C GLY A 281 9.23 1.61 -7.09
N ASN A 282 10.03 2.64 -7.25
CA ASN A 282 11.46 2.66 -6.90
C ASN A 282 11.74 3.07 -5.43
N PHE A 283 10.71 3.21 -4.61
CA PHE A 283 10.82 3.73 -3.23
C PHE A 283 11.87 2.99 -2.39
N SER A 284 11.97 1.68 -2.53
CA SER A 284 12.89 0.84 -1.74
C SER A 284 14.37 1.17 -1.98
N MET A 285 14.71 1.66 -3.17
CA MET A 285 16.05 2.04 -3.58
C MET A 285 16.28 3.56 -3.50
N SER A 286 15.23 4.34 -3.23
CA SER A 286 15.31 5.80 -3.16
C SER A 286 16.06 6.26 -1.92
N PRO A 287 16.91 7.31 -2.01
CA PRO A 287 17.51 7.94 -0.85
C PRO A 287 16.55 8.85 -0.07
N GLY A 288 15.36 9.16 -0.65
CA GLY A 288 14.43 10.18 -0.15
C GLY A 288 13.54 9.73 1.03
N TRP A 289 14.04 8.87 1.91
CA TRP A 289 13.32 8.47 3.12
C TRP A 289 13.43 9.53 4.21
N THR A 290 12.36 9.72 4.97
CA THR A 290 12.31 10.67 6.09
C THR A 290 13.06 10.12 7.29
N ARG A 291 14.01 10.88 7.81
CA ARG A 291 14.70 10.55 9.07
C ARG A 291 13.78 10.83 10.24
N PHE A 292 13.74 9.87 11.14
CA PHE A 292 12.99 9.94 12.38
C PHE A 292 13.92 9.67 13.54
N THR A 293 13.84 10.52 14.57
CA THR A 293 14.58 10.36 15.82
C THR A 293 13.63 10.45 16.99
N TYR A 294 13.89 9.62 17.99
CA TYR A 294 13.14 9.59 19.24
C TYR A 294 14.11 9.61 20.41
N TYR A 295 13.89 10.49 21.35
CA TYR A 295 14.69 10.66 22.54
C TYR A 295 13.82 10.46 23.78
N GLU A 296 14.45 10.18 24.93
CA GLU A 296 13.76 10.06 26.21
C GLU A 296 12.95 11.32 26.57
N GLY A 297 13.41 12.51 26.16
CA GLY A 297 12.69 13.78 26.34
C GLY A 297 11.37 13.86 25.54
N ASP A 298 11.24 13.14 24.44
CA ASP A 298 10.00 13.02 23.66
C ASP A 298 8.94 12.19 24.42
N PHE A 299 9.39 11.36 25.36
CA PHE A 299 8.54 10.50 26.15
C PHE A 299 7.50 11.31 26.95
N ALA A 300 7.94 12.35 27.65
CA ALA A 300 7.03 13.16 28.44
C ALA A 300 5.94 13.84 27.61
N SER A 301 6.30 14.34 26.42
CA SER A 301 5.36 15.07 25.56
C SER A 301 4.32 14.18 24.88
N HIS A 302 4.65 12.89 24.60
CA HIS A 302 3.77 11.96 23.90
C HIS A 302 3.09 10.94 24.83
N TYR A 303 3.66 10.71 26.04
CA TYR A 303 3.17 9.74 26.99
C TYR A 303 1.91 10.21 27.71
N GLU A 304 1.90 11.43 28.25
CA GLU A 304 0.77 11.93 29.05
C GLU A 304 -0.52 12.07 28.26
N LYS A 305 -0.41 12.37 26.96
CA LYS A 305 -1.58 12.53 26.08
C LYS A 305 -2.22 11.21 25.63
N ASN A 306 -1.46 10.09 25.60
CA ASN A 306 -1.86 8.93 24.77
C ASN A 306 -1.83 7.56 25.47
N THR A 307 -1.34 7.45 26.71
CA THR A 307 -1.10 6.13 27.33
C THR A 307 -2.20 5.58 28.22
N SER A 308 -3.12 6.42 28.69
CA SER A 308 -4.19 5.98 29.58
C SER A 308 -5.16 4.95 28.97
N GLN A 309 -5.20 4.84 27.65
CA GLN A 309 -6.17 4.02 26.92
C GLN A 309 -5.62 2.68 26.42
N TRP A 310 -4.31 2.59 26.17
CA TRP A 310 -3.68 1.32 25.79
C TRP A 310 -3.72 0.28 26.93
N SER A 311 -3.84 0.73 28.16
CA SER A 311 -3.92 -0.12 29.34
C SER A 311 -5.33 -0.63 29.66
N ALA A 312 -6.39 -0.01 29.12
CA ALA A 312 -7.77 -0.32 29.46
C ALA A 312 -8.41 -1.45 28.65
N GLN A 313 -7.83 -1.84 27.51
CA GLN A 313 -8.42 -2.82 26.61
C GLN A 313 -7.59 -4.10 26.46
N GLY A 314 -7.28 -4.75 27.57
CA GLY A 314 -6.89 -6.16 27.60
C GLY A 314 -5.59 -6.50 26.90
N GLY A 315 -4.48 -6.00 27.42
CA GLY A 315 -3.26 -6.79 27.53
C GLY A 315 -2.52 -7.19 26.25
N ALA A 316 -2.45 -6.39 25.23
CA ALA A 316 -1.29 -6.44 24.36
C ALA A 316 -0.13 -5.81 25.14
N SER A 317 0.65 -6.61 25.85
CA SER A 317 1.88 -6.17 26.46
C SER A 317 2.84 -5.78 25.35
N PHE A 318 2.99 -4.48 25.08
CA PHE A 318 4.12 -3.96 24.35
C PHE A 318 5.37 -4.13 25.22
N GLY A 319 5.74 -5.38 25.47
CA GLY A 319 7.03 -5.68 26.08
C GLY A 319 8.16 -5.22 25.17
N LEU A 320 9.35 -5.03 25.71
CA LEU A 320 10.55 -4.75 24.92
C LEU A 320 10.73 -5.81 23.81
N PHE A 321 10.18 -7.02 23.99
CA PHE A 321 10.25 -8.10 23.02
C PHE A 321 8.91 -8.82 22.94
N SER A 322 8.35 -8.93 21.75
CA SER A 322 7.24 -9.82 21.44
C SER A 322 7.79 -11.08 20.78
N ILE A 323 7.43 -12.24 21.31
CA ILE A 323 7.77 -13.53 20.69
C ILE A 323 6.53 -13.98 19.93
N GLY A 324 6.57 -13.91 18.58
CA GLY A 324 5.53 -14.41 17.73
C GLY A 324 5.70 -15.91 17.49
N GLY A 325 4.90 -16.74 18.13
CA GLY A 325 4.69 -18.14 17.72
C GLY A 325 3.44 -18.22 16.89
N SER A 326 3.44 -19.14 15.88
CA SER A 326 2.29 -19.49 15.05
C SER A 326 0.99 -19.62 15.88
N ALA A 327 -0.09 -19.09 15.36
CA ALA A 327 -1.52 -19.31 15.67
C ALA A 327 -1.91 -20.20 16.86
N GLY A 328 -1.42 -19.90 18.06
CA GLY A 328 -1.75 -20.62 19.29
C GLY A 328 -1.19 -19.83 20.46
N GLY A 329 -1.94 -18.80 20.86
CA GLY A 329 -1.58 -17.81 21.85
C GLY A 329 -0.91 -18.30 23.10
N SER A 330 0.40 -18.32 23.13
CA SER A 330 1.16 -18.24 24.38
C SER A 330 1.69 -16.81 24.50
N LYS A 331 1.03 -16.02 25.33
CA LYS A 331 1.57 -14.76 25.83
C LYS A 331 2.86 -15.08 26.57
N VAL A 332 4.00 -14.76 25.99
CA VAL A 332 5.24 -14.73 26.77
C VAL A 332 5.33 -13.33 27.37
N GLU A 333 4.96 -13.22 28.63
CA GLU A 333 5.30 -12.04 29.45
C GLU A 333 6.81 -12.05 29.61
N VAL A 334 7.49 -11.16 28.92
CA VAL A 334 8.89 -10.87 29.19
C VAL A 334 8.96 -10.08 30.49
N SER A 335 9.76 -10.57 31.41
CA SER A 335 9.86 -9.98 32.75
C SER A 335 10.17 -8.47 32.69
N ALA A 336 9.32 -7.72 33.34
CA ALA A 336 9.24 -6.27 33.34
C ALA A 336 10.42 -5.55 34.05
N ASN A 337 11.56 -6.18 34.25
CA ASN A 337 12.65 -5.68 35.07
C ASN A 337 13.80 -4.99 34.31
N GLN A 338 13.64 -4.73 33.00
CA GLN A 338 14.71 -4.09 32.24
C GLN A 338 14.45 -2.60 32.11
N LYS A 339 15.30 -1.80 32.75
CA LYS A 339 15.30 -0.34 32.66
C LYS A 339 15.86 0.09 31.32
N ALA A 340 15.05 0.73 30.50
CA ALA A 340 15.52 1.41 29.30
C ALA A 340 15.77 2.90 29.66
N SER A 341 16.82 3.15 30.45
CA SER A 341 17.33 4.51 30.66
C SER A 341 18.09 4.98 29.42
N ASN A 342 18.05 6.29 29.14
CA ASN A 342 18.72 6.94 28.01
C ASN A 342 18.34 6.38 26.63
N PHE A 343 17.08 5.97 26.45
CA PHE A 343 16.60 5.45 25.19
C PHE A 343 16.67 6.48 24.07
N ARG A 344 17.26 6.07 22.93
CA ARG A 344 17.27 6.82 21.69
C ARG A 344 16.94 5.87 20.53
N GLY A 345 15.95 6.23 19.74
CA GLY A 345 15.59 5.55 18.50
C GLY A 345 15.94 6.41 17.29
N GLU A 346 16.61 5.85 16.31
CA GLU A 346 16.88 6.47 15.00
C GLU A 346 16.46 5.51 13.92
N LEU A 347 15.74 6.01 12.93
CA LEU A 347 15.32 5.21 11.77
C LEU A 347 15.02 6.13 10.59
N GLU A 348 14.86 5.53 9.44
CA GLU A 348 14.27 6.17 8.27
C GLU A 348 12.93 5.52 7.99
N PHE A 349 11.91 6.32 7.66
CA PHE A 349 10.60 5.80 7.30
C PHE A 349 10.07 6.41 6.00
N VAL A 350 9.15 5.68 5.37
CA VAL A 350 8.43 6.15 4.19
C VAL A 350 7.01 5.60 4.19
N GLN A 351 6.07 6.44 3.77
CA GLN A 351 4.68 6.07 3.50
C GLN A 351 4.48 5.94 2.00
N ILE A 352 4.08 4.76 1.54
CA ILE A 352 3.94 4.45 0.11
C ILE A 352 2.51 4.05 -0.20
N PRO A 353 1.82 4.75 -1.13
CA PRO A 353 0.49 4.39 -1.59
C PRO A 353 0.43 2.99 -2.21
N ILE A 354 -0.64 2.26 -1.87
CA ILE A 354 -0.97 0.95 -2.44
C ILE A 354 -1.89 1.17 -3.63
N CYS A 355 -1.46 0.74 -4.81
CA CYS A 355 -2.22 0.85 -6.04
C CYS A 355 -2.80 -0.51 -6.44
N ARG A 356 -4.12 -0.52 -6.66
CA ARG A 356 -4.89 -1.68 -7.13
C ARG A 356 -5.71 -1.26 -8.34
N PRO A 357 -5.20 -1.44 -9.58
CA PRO A 357 -5.88 -0.98 -10.80
C PRO A 357 -7.28 -1.59 -11.01
N TRP A 358 -7.54 -2.74 -10.40
CA TRP A 358 -8.80 -3.48 -10.45
C TRP A 358 -9.84 -3.04 -9.42
N PHE A 359 -9.46 -2.20 -8.43
CA PHE A 359 -10.30 -1.80 -7.30
C PHE A 359 -10.60 -0.30 -7.36
N GLU A 360 -11.87 0.06 -7.49
CA GLU A 360 -12.34 1.44 -7.58
C GLU A 360 -13.16 1.82 -6.34
N PRO A 361 -12.54 2.41 -5.32
CA PRO A 361 -13.24 2.77 -4.09
C PRO A 361 -14.28 3.87 -4.27
N GLY A 362 -14.18 4.67 -5.33
CA GLY A 362 -15.16 5.69 -5.67
C GLY A 362 -16.59 5.13 -5.87
N PHE A 363 -16.70 3.86 -6.27
CA PHE A 363 -18.01 3.19 -6.42
C PHE A 363 -18.79 3.15 -5.10
N PHE A 364 -18.14 2.96 -3.97
CA PHE A 364 -18.78 2.90 -2.66
C PHE A 364 -19.33 4.26 -2.19
N LEU A 365 -18.85 5.36 -2.77
CA LEU A 365 -19.33 6.72 -2.46
C LEU A 365 -20.55 7.12 -3.30
N MET A 366 -20.85 6.36 -4.34
CA MET A 366 -21.97 6.69 -5.25
C MET A 366 -23.30 6.31 -4.65
N ARG A 367 -24.31 7.12 -4.94
CA ARG A 367 -25.69 6.95 -4.44
C ARG A 367 -26.66 6.42 -5.50
N ALA A 368 -26.13 5.98 -6.65
CA ALA A 368 -26.91 5.50 -7.80
C ALA A 368 -26.83 3.97 -7.97
N TRP A 369 -26.63 3.24 -6.86
CA TRP A 369 -26.60 1.78 -6.86
C TRP A 369 -27.16 1.19 -5.56
N THR A 370 -27.56 -0.06 -5.62
CA THR A 370 -28.04 -0.86 -4.49
C THR A 370 -27.57 -2.31 -4.62
N LEU A 371 -27.83 -3.14 -3.62
CA LEU A 371 -27.56 -4.57 -3.65
C LEU A 371 -28.81 -5.36 -4.07
N ASP A 372 -28.58 -6.47 -4.77
CA ASP A 372 -29.61 -7.46 -5.04
C ASP A 372 -30.04 -8.15 -3.74
N LYS A 373 -31.28 -8.63 -3.70
CA LYS A 373 -31.82 -9.40 -2.56
C LYS A 373 -31.01 -10.67 -2.27
N LEU A 374 -30.42 -11.28 -3.30
CA LEU A 374 -29.55 -12.45 -3.16
C LEU A 374 -28.29 -12.19 -2.32
N TRP A 375 -27.81 -10.95 -2.29
CA TRP A 375 -26.68 -10.57 -1.40
C TRP A 375 -27.02 -10.87 0.07
N GLU A 376 -28.17 -10.38 0.56
CA GLU A 376 -28.59 -10.62 1.94
C GLU A 376 -28.83 -12.11 2.23
N LEU A 377 -29.44 -12.81 1.28
CA LEU A 377 -29.71 -14.25 1.39
C LEU A 377 -28.41 -15.08 1.41
N THR A 378 -27.38 -14.65 0.64
CA THR A 378 -26.11 -15.38 0.53
C THR A 378 -25.19 -15.10 1.71
N PHE A 379 -25.11 -13.86 2.15
CA PHE A 379 -24.09 -13.43 3.12
C PHE A 379 -24.65 -13.02 4.49
N GLY A 380 -25.95 -12.99 4.67
CA GLY A 380 -26.62 -12.60 5.93
C GLY A 380 -26.37 -11.12 6.31
N LYS A 381 -25.92 -10.29 5.38
CA LYS A 381 -25.61 -8.88 5.58
C LYS A 381 -26.40 -8.03 4.62
N LYS A 382 -27.02 -6.95 5.10
CA LYS A 382 -27.81 -6.03 4.25
C LYS A 382 -26.96 -5.04 3.45
N LYS A 383 -25.74 -4.78 3.92
CA LYS A 383 -24.85 -3.77 3.35
C LYS A 383 -23.43 -4.31 3.21
N VAL A 384 -22.64 -3.64 2.38
CA VAL A 384 -21.20 -3.86 2.27
C VAL A 384 -20.50 -3.29 3.49
N SER A 385 -20.90 -2.07 3.93
CA SER A 385 -20.51 -1.42 5.17
C SER A 385 -21.70 -0.58 5.70
N ASP A 386 -21.92 -0.54 6.99
CA ASP A 386 -22.94 0.32 7.60
C ASP A 386 -22.44 1.75 7.86
N GLY A 387 -21.12 1.96 7.79
CA GLY A 387 -20.48 3.26 7.93
C GLY A 387 -20.44 3.81 9.36
N GLU A 388 -20.77 2.99 10.34
CA GLU A 388 -20.71 3.35 11.76
C GLU A 388 -19.25 3.47 12.24
N PRO A 389 -18.96 4.09 13.39
CA PRO A 389 -17.60 4.16 13.94
C PRO A 389 -16.94 2.80 14.17
N LYS A 390 -17.75 1.77 14.47
CA LYS A 390 -17.35 0.35 14.44
C LYS A 390 -18.13 -0.33 13.34
N PRO A 391 -17.69 -0.22 12.09
CA PRO A 391 -18.51 -0.60 10.96
C PRO A 391 -18.72 -2.11 10.90
N VAL A 392 -19.94 -2.50 10.57
CA VAL A 392 -20.32 -3.89 10.34
C VAL A 392 -20.60 -4.09 8.86
N GLY A 393 -20.00 -5.12 8.27
CA GLY A 393 -20.13 -5.42 6.85
C GLY A 393 -19.08 -6.44 6.42
N ARG A 394 -19.04 -6.75 5.12
CA ARG A 394 -18.02 -7.63 4.54
C ARG A 394 -16.79 -6.87 4.06
N LEU A 395 -16.94 -5.59 3.68
CA LEU A 395 -15.86 -4.72 3.26
C LEU A 395 -15.99 -3.39 3.99
N VAL A 396 -15.52 -3.36 5.22
CA VAL A 396 -15.64 -2.20 6.12
C VAL A 396 -14.51 -1.20 5.97
N ALA A 397 -13.34 -1.69 5.56
CA ALA A 397 -12.15 -0.88 5.35
C ALA A 397 -11.18 -1.57 4.38
N TYR A 398 -10.19 -0.83 3.89
CA TYR A 398 -9.12 -1.33 3.04
C TYR A 398 -7.83 -0.54 3.22
N PRO A 399 -6.64 -1.17 3.11
CA PRO A 399 -5.36 -0.48 3.18
C PRO A 399 -5.14 0.43 1.97
N ILE A 400 -4.72 1.67 2.22
CA ILE A 400 -4.42 2.67 1.18
C ILE A 400 -2.93 3.00 1.07
N SER A 401 -2.17 2.82 2.16
CA SER A 401 -0.72 3.07 2.17
C SER A 401 -0.01 2.11 3.10
N ALA A 402 1.21 1.77 2.74
CA ALA A 402 2.13 0.96 3.54
C ALA A 402 3.19 1.85 4.19
N LEU A 403 3.52 1.56 5.46
CA LEU A 403 4.54 2.24 6.23
C LEU A 403 5.76 1.34 6.35
N PHE A 404 6.85 1.75 5.70
CA PHE A 404 8.13 1.05 5.78
C PHE A 404 9.12 1.81 6.62
N VAL A 405 10.01 1.07 7.30
CA VAL A 405 11.18 1.60 8.01
C VAL A 405 12.43 0.88 7.55
N ARG A 406 13.57 1.56 7.66
CA ARG A 406 14.92 0.99 7.46
C ARG A 406 15.93 1.69 8.35
N ASN A 407 17.14 1.12 8.43
CA ASN A 407 18.25 1.68 9.20
C ASN A 407 17.86 1.96 10.67
N VAL A 408 17.17 0.99 11.29
CA VAL A 408 16.70 1.14 12.68
C VAL A 408 17.86 0.95 13.63
N LYS A 409 18.17 1.98 14.42
CA LYS A 409 19.18 1.97 15.46
C LYS A 409 18.55 2.36 16.79
N LEU A 410 18.64 1.46 17.76
CA LEU A 410 18.05 1.61 19.07
C LEU A 410 19.17 1.62 20.12
N THR A 411 19.35 2.72 20.81
CA THR A 411 20.39 2.92 21.81
C THR A 411 19.78 2.95 23.20
N PHE A 412 20.32 2.19 24.14
CA PHE A 412 19.91 2.16 25.55
C PHE A 412 21.03 1.56 26.40
N ASP A 413 21.04 1.87 27.71
CA ASP A 413 22.17 1.56 28.60
C ASP A 413 22.46 0.05 28.76
N GLU A 414 21.48 -0.81 28.51
CA GLU A 414 21.61 -2.26 28.68
C GLU A 414 21.56 -3.03 27.33
N ALA A 415 22.03 -2.42 26.23
CA ALA A 415 21.97 -3.02 24.91
C ALA A 415 22.58 -4.45 24.84
N ASP A 416 23.67 -4.70 25.58
CA ASP A 416 24.35 -6.00 25.62
C ASP A 416 23.48 -7.11 26.22
N SER A 417 22.80 -6.84 27.31
CA SER A 417 21.92 -7.80 27.97
C SER A 417 20.69 -8.09 27.12
N GLN A 418 20.18 -7.07 26.45
CA GLN A 418 19.04 -7.15 25.54
C GLN A 418 19.37 -8.00 24.33
N MET A 419 20.54 -7.77 23.71
CA MET A 419 21.02 -8.58 22.56
C MET A 419 21.22 -10.04 22.94
N ARG A 420 21.79 -10.33 24.09
CA ARG A 420 21.94 -11.71 24.57
C ARG A 420 20.61 -12.41 24.75
N TYR A 421 19.64 -11.71 25.34
CA TYR A 421 18.28 -12.23 25.51
C TYR A 421 17.63 -12.52 24.17
N MET A 422 17.69 -11.59 23.21
CA MET A 422 17.13 -11.76 21.87
C MET A 422 17.75 -12.95 21.15
N ASN A 423 19.09 -13.07 21.18
CA ASN A 423 19.79 -14.19 20.56
C ASN A 423 19.40 -15.53 21.17
N THR A 424 19.19 -15.60 22.49
CA THR A 424 18.72 -16.82 23.16
C THR A 424 17.31 -17.21 22.69
N GLN A 425 16.41 -16.26 22.57
CA GLN A 425 15.05 -16.49 22.09
C GLN A 425 15.02 -16.87 20.60
N TRP A 426 15.87 -16.25 19.79
CA TRP A 426 16.00 -16.58 18.38
C TRP A 426 16.54 -17.99 18.16
N GLN A 427 17.62 -18.37 18.89
CA GLN A 427 18.15 -19.74 18.85
C GLN A 427 17.13 -20.80 19.27
N ALA A 428 16.14 -20.43 20.08
CA ALA A 428 15.00 -21.26 20.43
C ALA A 428 13.91 -21.34 19.33
N GLY A 429 14.14 -20.75 18.15
CA GLY A 429 13.23 -20.79 16.99
C GLY A 429 12.09 -19.78 17.06
N GLY A 430 12.16 -18.80 17.95
CA GLY A 430 11.16 -17.75 18.07
C GLY A 430 11.35 -16.61 17.08
N LYS A 431 10.24 -16.04 16.58
CA LYS A 431 10.27 -14.72 15.93
C LYS A 431 10.37 -13.67 17.04
N VAL A 432 11.43 -12.88 17.02
CA VAL A 432 11.68 -11.87 18.06
C VAL A 432 11.38 -10.49 17.47
N GLY A 433 10.53 -9.73 18.14
CA GLY A 433 10.20 -8.36 17.77
C GLY A 433 10.38 -7.40 18.95
N TRP A 434 10.58 -6.15 18.62
CA TRP A 434 10.61 -5.06 19.59
C TRP A 434 9.66 -3.95 19.15
N GLY A 435 8.48 -3.91 19.74
CA GLY A 435 7.38 -3.10 19.23
C GLY A 435 7.05 -3.45 17.78
N PRO A 436 7.02 -2.48 16.86
CA PRO A 436 6.75 -2.74 15.45
C PRO A 436 7.96 -3.28 14.67
N PHE A 437 9.13 -3.45 15.31
CA PHE A 437 10.34 -3.89 14.62
C PHE A 437 10.57 -5.38 14.80
N SER A 438 10.78 -6.10 13.71
CA SER A 438 11.30 -7.45 13.72
C SER A 438 12.80 -7.39 13.98
N VAL A 439 13.28 -8.04 15.04
CA VAL A 439 14.67 -7.96 15.50
C VAL A 439 15.42 -9.24 15.22
N GLY A 440 14.74 -10.35 15.11
CA GLY A 440 15.32 -11.66 14.82
C GLY A 440 14.28 -12.64 14.36
N GLY A 441 14.71 -13.69 13.68
CA GLY A 441 13.87 -14.74 13.14
C GLY A 441 14.06 -14.91 11.66
N SER A 442 13.74 -16.11 11.18
CA SER A 442 13.70 -16.42 9.77
C SER A 442 12.32 -16.11 9.19
N TYR A 443 12.28 -15.54 8.02
CA TYR A 443 11.05 -15.38 7.26
C TYR A 443 11.16 -16.07 5.91
N SER A 444 10.08 -16.73 5.52
CA SER A 444 10.02 -17.48 4.27
C SER A 444 9.55 -16.57 3.15
N LYS A 445 10.30 -16.55 2.06
CA LYS A 445 9.91 -15.93 0.80
C LYS A 445 9.91 -17.03 -0.28
N GLY A 446 8.73 -17.54 -0.61
CA GLY A 446 8.62 -18.66 -1.53
C GLY A 446 9.39 -19.88 -1.04
N LYS A 447 10.42 -20.27 -1.79
CA LYS A 447 11.31 -21.40 -1.42
C LYS A 447 12.54 -20.97 -0.60
N GLU A 448 12.78 -19.67 -0.45
CA GLU A 448 13.90 -19.13 0.28
C GLU A 448 13.53 -18.78 1.70
N THR A 449 14.42 -19.12 2.63
CA THR A 449 14.37 -18.66 4.01
C THR A 449 15.41 -17.56 4.17
N ARG A 450 15.01 -16.41 4.68
CA ARG A 450 15.90 -15.28 4.95
C ARG A 450 15.88 -14.95 6.43
N ASP A 451 17.06 -14.62 6.97
CA ASP A 451 17.22 -14.24 8.36
C ASP A 451 17.25 -12.73 8.50
N GLN A 452 16.50 -12.19 9.46
CA GLN A 452 16.61 -10.79 9.84
C GLN A 452 17.98 -10.53 10.44
N LYS A 453 18.76 -9.66 9.83
CA LYS A 453 20.09 -9.29 10.31
C LYS A 453 19.98 -8.22 11.39
N THR A 454 20.52 -8.53 12.56
CA THR A 454 20.60 -7.62 13.69
C THR A 454 21.96 -7.79 14.33
N HIS A 455 22.62 -6.67 14.62
CA HIS A 455 23.90 -6.68 15.30
C HIS A 455 23.99 -5.56 16.34
N GLN A 456 25.01 -5.63 17.20
CA GLN A 456 25.28 -4.61 18.18
C GLN A 456 26.42 -3.71 17.71
N GLU A 457 26.24 -2.40 17.87
CA GLU A 457 27.23 -1.40 17.55
C GLU A 457 27.26 -0.32 18.65
N GLY A 458 28.36 -0.24 19.43
CA GLY A 458 28.59 0.85 20.38
C GLY A 458 27.44 1.12 21.39
N GLY A 459 26.88 0.07 21.98
CA GLY A 459 25.76 0.19 22.92
C GLY A 459 24.39 0.37 22.26
N SER A 460 24.31 0.12 20.97
CA SER A 460 23.07 0.19 20.19
C SER A 460 22.74 -1.15 19.55
N VAL A 461 21.45 -1.44 19.42
CA VAL A 461 20.94 -2.53 18.57
C VAL A 461 20.65 -1.96 17.19
N VAL A 462 21.32 -2.47 16.18
CA VAL A 462 21.13 -2.09 14.78
C VAL A 462 20.36 -3.20 14.05
N ILE A 463 19.24 -2.84 13.45
CA ILE A 463 18.38 -3.74 12.68
C ILE A 463 18.56 -3.38 11.21
N GLU A 464 19.20 -4.27 10.47
CA GLU A 464 19.48 -4.07 9.05
C GLU A 464 18.24 -4.36 8.19
N GLY A 465 18.25 -3.80 6.99
CA GLY A 465 17.19 -4.02 6.01
C GLY A 465 15.99 -3.11 6.20
N MET A 466 14.95 -3.46 5.48
CA MET A 466 13.69 -2.71 5.43
C MET A 466 12.56 -3.57 6.01
N GLN A 467 11.60 -2.94 6.67
CA GLN A 467 10.46 -3.63 7.27
C GLN A 467 9.17 -2.86 7.01
N LEU A 468 8.11 -3.59 6.72
CA LEU A 468 6.73 -3.09 6.75
C LEU A 468 6.25 -3.13 8.21
N ILE A 469 5.99 -1.97 8.79
CA ILE A 469 5.60 -1.85 10.20
C ILE A 469 4.15 -1.46 10.42
N GLY A 470 3.48 -0.95 9.40
CA GLY A 470 2.11 -0.52 9.53
C GLY A 470 1.43 -0.26 8.19
N LEU A 471 0.12 -0.10 8.28
CA LEU A 471 -0.75 0.21 7.14
C LEU A 471 -1.68 1.37 7.52
N ILE A 472 -1.88 2.29 6.61
CA ILE A 472 -2.94 3.28 6.71
C ILE A 472 -4.14 2.72 5.94
N ASN A 473 -5.27 2.65 6.61
CA ASN A 473 -6.51 2.13 6.09
C ASN A 473 -7.54 3.24 5.90
N ASN A 474 -8.44 3.05 4.95
CA ASN A 474 -9.62 3.90 4.75
C ASN A 474 -10.86 3.10 5.11
N ILE A 475 -11.75 3.69 5.93
CA ILE A 475 -13.05 3.12 6.28
C ILE A 475 -14.01 3.38 5.13
N ILE A 476 -14.73 2.36 4.70
CA ILE A 476 -15.76 2.50 3.70
C ILE A 476 -17.03 3.05 4.40
N PRO A 477 -17.57 4.16 3.91
CA PRO A 477 -18.78 4.73 4.49
C PRO A 477 -19.97 3.78 4.30
N LYS A 478 -21.13 4.15 4.85
CA LYS A 478 -22.38 3.43 4.63
C LYS A 478 -22.60 3.20 3.14
N CYS A 479 -22.61 1.93 2.72
CA CYS A 479 -22.86 1.55 1.33
C CYS A 479 -23.48 0.15 1.21
N PRO A 480 -24.38 -0.02 0.25
CA PRO A 480 -24.96 1.03 -0.56
C PRO A 480 -25.80 2.02 0.26
N ASP A 481 -25.83 3.27 -0.19
CA ASP A 481 -26.70 4.33 0.34
C ASP A 481 -27.41 5.04 -0.81
N PRO A 482 -28.37 4.37 -1.49
CA PRO A 482 -29.05 4.92 -2.66
C PRO A 482 -29.79 6.22 -2.32
N HIS A 483 -29.84 7.13 -3.30
CA HIS A 483 -30.58 8.39 -3.13
C HIS A 483 -32.06 8.10 -2.85
N PRO A 484 -32.70 8.75 -1.85
CA PRO A 484 -34.08 8.44 -1.46
C PRO A 484 -35.12 8.64 -2.55
N GLU A 485 -34.85 9.48 -3.54
CA GLU A 485 -35.75 9.71 -4.68
C GLU A 485 -35.72 8.61 -5.73
N LEU A 486 -34.70 7.71 -5.69
CA LEU A 486 -34.58 6.60 -6.63
C LEU A 486 -35.50 5.45 -6.22
N LYS A 487 -36.31 4.99 -7.16
CA LYS A 487 -37.26 3.88 -6.94
C LYS A 487 -36.60 2.54 -7.24
N PRO A 488 -37.02 1.44 -6.57
CA PRO A 488 -36.47 0.11 -6.78
C PRO A 488 -36.49 -0.39 -8.23
N GLU A 489 -37.46 0.03 -9.02
CA GLU A 489 -37.61 -0.33 -10.44
C GLU A 489 -36.60 0.35 -11.36
N GLU A 490 -35.98 1.45 -10.92
CA GLU A 490 -34.93 2.15 -11.70
C GLU A 490 -33.58 1.45 -11.66
N PHE A 491 -33.41 0.45 -10.79
CA PHE A 491 -32.16 -0.29 -10.66
C PHE A 491 -32.21 -1.58 -11.51
N VAL A 492 -31.19 -1.74 -12.37
CA VAL A 492 -31.01 -2.91 -13.24
C VAL A 492 -29.74 -3.68 -12.92
N GLY A 493 -29.64 -4.91 -13.39
CA GLY A 493 -28.56 -5.83 -13.11
C GLY A 493 -28.75 -6.50 -11.74
N GLY A 494 -27.74 -7.16 -11.26
CA GLY A 494 -27.72 -8.04 -10.09
C GLY A 494 -27.20 -9.42 -10.48
N ALA A 495 -27.26 -10.38 -9.58
CA ALA A 495 -26.97 -11.78 -9.90
C ALA A 495 -28.19 -12.38 -10.63
N GLU A 496 -27.97 -12.89 -11.84
CA GLU A 496 -28.95 -13.70 -12.57
C GLU A 496 -29.01 -15.12 -11.99
#